data_dd4c09b0299ab1c96d07066fded335f2
#
_entry.id   dd4c09b0299ab1c96d07066fded335f2
#
_cell.length_a   1.000
_cell.length_b   1.000
_cell.length_c   1.000
_cell.angle_alpha   90.00
_cell.angle_beta   90.00
_cell.angle_gamma   90.00
#
_symmetry.space_group_name_H-M   'P 1'
#
loop_
_entity.id
_entity.type
_entity.pdbx_description
1 polymer ?
#
loop_
_entity_poly.entity_id
_entity_poly.type
_entity_poly.pdbx_seq_one_letter_code
_entity_poly.pdbx_strand_id
1 'polypeptide(L)'
;RQVKLLQDEKTGIVHGMVVKSEGRDRFIRARRGVVLATGGFENNPRMYENYAYVYNAFPKGAHFNTGDGIEMALDVNAKLVNMAVVNGPDPNVINPDTGAAYGYLLHDTSHNISGCGFTRNNAVIVGADGWRFMNEATHSKHGRVPYHNGWTPLVMPDNAFMIFDEEARKSECIYESWSKDSEKEIASGMVKKGNTIEELARELGIDPDGLRRQIDFYNEQCAKGEDLQFKRGKRYLKPLLSAPFYGVKVEKTFTNTQGGPERNERAELIKRGGGVIAHLYAAGEL
;
A
#
# COMPACT_ATOMS: atom_id res chain seq x y z
N ARG A 1 -4.61 17.80 -18.15
CA ARG A 1 -5.66 16.82 -17.78
C ARG A 1 -6.39 16.46 -19.06
N GLN A 2 -6.53 15.18 -19.33
CA GLN A 2 -7.30 14.72 -20.43
C GLN A 2 -8.80 14.79 -20.09
N VAL A 3 -9.64 14.68 -21.09
CA VAL A 3 -11.04 14.96 -20.88
C VAL A 3 -11.94 13.89 -21.51
N LYS A 4 -11.67 13.43 -22.76
CA LYS A 4 -12.59 12.54 -23.46
C LYS A 4 -11.92 11.83 -24.66
N LEU A 5 -12.32 10.58 -24.93
CA LEU A 5 -12.06 9.92 -26.20
C LEU A 5 -13.06 10.40 -27.27
N LEU A 6 -12.59 10.51 -28.49
CA LEU A 6 -13.43 10.83 -29.66
C LEU A 6 -13.76 9.53 -30.40
N GLN A 7 -14.96 9.03 -30.17
CA GLN A 7 -15.48 7.82 -30.80
C GLN A 7 -16.56 8.16 -31.83
N ASP A 8 -16.50 7.55 -32.97
CA ASP A 8 -17.58 7.62 -33.98
C ASP A 8 -18.78 6.77 -33.52
N GLU A 9 -19.94 7.39 -33.43
CA GLU A 9 -21.15 6.74 -32.88
C GLU A 9 -21.67 5.59 -33.78
N LYS A 10 -21.42 5.65 -35.08
CA LYS A 10 -21.91 4.64 -36.03
C LYS A 10 -20.99 3.42 -36.13
N THR A 11 -19.68 3.68 -36.15
CA THR A 11 -18.68 2.63 -36.38
C THR A 11 -18.06 2.13 -35.05
N GLY A 12 -18.14 2.93 -33.98
CA GLY A 12 -17.50 2.65 -32.72
C GLY A 12 -15.96 2.80 -32.72
N ILE A 13 -15.39 3.37 -33.80
CA ILE A 13 -13.95 3.56 -33.96
C ILE A 13 -13.50 4.77 -33.15
N VAL A 14 -12.41 4.65 -32.40
CA VAL A 14 -11.79 5.77 -31.69
C VAL A 14 -10.82 6.49 -32.63
N HIS A 15 -11.09 7.78 -32.87
CA HIS A 15 -10.33 8.61 -33.80
C HIS A 15 -9.38 9.62 -33.13
N GLY A 16 -9.39 9.69 -31.81
CA GLY A 16 -8.55 10.66 -31.10
C GLY A 16 -9.05 10.94 -29.69
N MET A 17 -8.66 12.08 -29.17
CA MET A 17 -9.03 12.49 -27.82
C MET A 17 -9.11 14.03 -27.70
N VAL A 18 -9.82 14.49 -26.69
CA VAL A 18 -9.77 15.87 -26.24
C VAL A 18 -8.86 15.93 -25.02
N VAL A 19 -7.92 16.85 -25.01
CA VAL A 19 -7.04 17.12 -23.87
C VAL A 19 -7.19 18.57 -23.42
N LYS A 20 -7.11 18.81 -22.12
CA LYS A 20 -7.10 20.15 -21.56
C LYS A 20 -5.65 20.60 -21.36
N SER A 21 -5.25 21.67 -22.08
CA SER A 21 -3.91 22.25 -22.01
C SER A 21 -4.04 23.77 -21.87
N GLU A 22 -3.41 24.35 -20.85
CA GLU A 22 -3.46 25.78 -20.57
C GLU A 22 -4.89 26.36 -20.50
N GLY A 23 -5.78 25.60 -19.87
CA GLY A 23 -7.19 25.99 -19.71
C GLY A 23 -8.07 25.85 -20.96
N ARG A 24 -7.52 25.38 -22.09
CA ARG A 24 -8.22 25.23 -23.37
C ARG A 24 -8.32 23.77 -23.78
N ASP A 25 -9.42 23.41 -24.42
CA ASP A 25 -9.61 22.11 -25.02
C ASP A 25 -8.87 22.03 -26.36
N ARG A 26 -8.06 20.98 -26.51
CA ARG A 26 -7.35 20.67 -27.76
C ARG A 26 -7.81 19.35 -28.28
N PHE A 27 -8.25 19.30 -29.53
CA PHE A 27 -8.67 18.09 -30.25
C PHE A 27 -7.47 17.46 -30.93
N ILE A 28 -7.13 16.23 -30.53
CA ILE A 28 -6.02 15.47 -31.11
C ILE A 28 -6.59 14.33 -31.92
N ARG A 29 -6.36 14.34 -33.24
CA ARG A 29 -6.72 13.23 -34.13
C ARG A 29 -5.61 12.20 -34.18
N ALA A 30 -5.94 10.94 -33.93
CA ALA A 30 -5.05 9.80 -34.05
C ALA A 30 -5.27 9.08 -35.38
N ARG A 31 -4.22 8.92 -36.19
CA ARG A 31 -4.32 8.26 -37.50
C ARG A 31 -4.40 6.73 -37.43
N ARG A 32 -3.81 6.12 -36.38
CA ARG A 32 -3.73 4.67 -36.24
C ARG A 32 -4.46 4.16 -34.97
N GLY A 33 -4.57 4.99 -33.93
CA GLY A 33 -5.23 4.63 -32.69
C GLY A 33 -4.71 5.44 -31.52
N VAL A 34 -5.37 5.27 -30.39
CA VAL A 34 -5.03 5.87 -29.08
C VAL A 34 -4.55 4.76 -28.15
N VAL A 35 -3.46 5.00 -27.45
CA VAL A 35 -2.96 4.12 -26.40
C VAL A 35 -3.18 4.81 -25.05
N LEU A 36 -3.98 4.20 -24.17
CA LEU A 36 -4.14 4.63 -22.81
C LEU A 36 -3.01 4.03 -21.97
N ALA A 37 -2.20 4.87 -21.33
CA ALA A 37 -1.10 4.49 -20.44
C ALA A 37 -1.05 5.48 -19.27
N THR A 38 -2.21 5.77 -18.69
CA THR A 38 -2.43 6.87 -17.72
C THR A 38 -2.25 6.44 -16.28
N GLY A 39 -1.81 5.21 -16.03
CA GLY A 39 -1.67 4.64 -14.70
C GLY A 39 -3.00 4.20 -14.10
N GLY A 40 -2.96 3.76 -12.87
CA GLY A 40 -4.09 3.24 -12.13
C GLY A 40 -4.98 4.31 -11.49
N PHE A 41 -5.62 3.95 -10.37
CA PHE A 41 -6.57 4.82 -9.66
C PHE A 41 -6.28 4.92 -8.15
N GLU A 42 -5.06 4.67 -7.73
CA GLU A 42 -4.68 4.69 -6.32
C GLU A 42 -4.83 6.06 -5.65
N ASN A 43 -4.81 7.16 -6.41
CA ASN A 43 -5.06 8.51 -5.89
C ASN A 43 -6.50 8.99 -6.12
N ASN A 44 -7.44 8.06 -6.30
CA ASN A 44 -8.86 8.35 -6.37
C ASN A 44 -9.61 7.58 -5.27
N PRO A 45 -9.84 8.19 -4.08
CA PRO A 45 -10.52 7.54 -2.95
C PRO A 45 -11.86 6.92 -3.34
N ARG A 46 -12.65 7.63 -4.13
CA ARG A 46 -13.94 7.12 -4.61
C ARG A 46 -13.80 5.80 -5.37
N MET A 47 -12.76 5.68 -6.20
CA MET A 47 -12.57 4.46 -6.99
C MET A 47 -12.04 3.32 -6.13
N TYR A 48 -10.98 3.53 -5.34
CA TYR A 48 -10.44 2.40 -4.57
C TYR A 48 -11.34 1.97 -3.42
N GLU A 49 -12.11 2.87 -2.83
CA GLU A 49 -13.13 2.52 -1.82
C GLU A 49 -14.27 1.69 -2.43
N ASN A 50 -14.78 2.09 -3.60
CA ASN A 50 -15.89 1.39 -4.23
C ASN A 50 -15.49 0.08 -4.91
N TYR A 51 -14.31 0.02 -5.50
CA TYR A 51 -13.89 -1.17 -6.25
C TYR A 51 -13.07 -2.14 -5.42
N ALA A 52 -12.13 -1.63 -4.62
CA ALA A 52 -11.18 -2.46 -3.87
C ALA A 52 -11.51 -2.60 -2.38
N TYR A 53 -12.52 -1.88 -1.88
CA TYR A 53 -12.93 -1.88 -0.47
C TYR A 53 -11.76 -1.52 0.48
N VAL A 54 -10.89 -0.63 0.05
CA VAL A 54 -9.79 -0.11 0.86
C VAL A 54 -10.20 1.27 1.37
N TYR A 55 -10.20 1.44 2.69
CA TYR A 55 -10.63 2.67 3.36
C TYR A 55 -9.48 3.23 4.18
N ASN A 56 -9.44 4.56 4.33
CA ASN A 56 -8.43 5.25 5.15
C ASN A 56 -7.00 4.81 4.79
N ALA A 57 -6.66 4.79 3.50
CA ALA A 57 -5.37 4.33 3.03
C ALA A 57 -4.59 5.43 2.33
N PHE A 58 -3.27 5.32 2.38
CA PHE A 58 -2.32 6.27 1.78
C PHE A 58 -1.66 5.62 0.56
N PRO A 59 -1.92 6.12 -0.65
CA PRO A 59 -1.21 5.61 -1.83
C PRO A 59 0.27 5.99 -1.79
N LYS A 60 1.10 5.06 -2.21
CA LYS A 60 2.57 5.22 -2.32
C LYS A 60 3.02 5.51 -3.76
N GLY A 61 2.13 5.30 -4.72
CA GLY A 61 2.39 5.46 -6.15
C GLY A 61 2.43 6.91 -6.62
N ALA A 62 2.40 7.09 -7.93
CA ALA A 62 2.41 8.40 -8.54
C ALA A 62 1.13 9.18 -8.23
N HIS A 63 1.27 10.41 -7.72
CA HIS A 63 0.15 11.26 -7.30
C HIS A 63 -0.86 11.61 -8.42
N PHE A 64 -0.55 11.29 -9.66
CA PHE A 64 -1.38 11.59 -10.83
C PHE A 64 -2.26 10.42 -11.28
N ASN A 65 -2.13 9.26 -10.67
CA ASN A 65 -2.92 8.07 -11.00
C ASN A 65 -4.32 8.16 -10.36
N THR A 66 -5.20 8.88 -11.05
CA THR A 66 -6.56 9.22 -10.59
C THR A 66 -7.67 8.44 -11.31
N GLY A 67 -7.31 7.44 -12.13
CA GLY A 67 -8.26 6.61 -12.86
C GLY A 67 -8.85 7.25 -14.11
N ASP A 68 -8.32 8.38 -14.55
CA ASP A 68 -8.85 9.13 -15.71
C ASP A 68 -8.96 8.25 -16.97
N GLY A 69 -7.96 7.38 -17.24
CA GLY A 69 -8.00 6.47 -18.38
C GLY A 69 -9.05 5.38 -18.27
N ILE A 70 -9.32 4.94 -17.04
CA ILE A 70 -10.37 3.96 -16.77
C ILE A 70 -11.74 4.57 -17.05
N GLU A 71 -11.97 5.79 -16.56
CA GLU A 71 -13.22 6.51 -16.82
C GLU A 71 -13.43 6.74 -18.32
N MET A 72 -12.39 7.17 -19.07
CA MET A 72 -12.45 7.28 -20.52
C MET A 72 -12.77 5.97 -21.23
N ALA A 73 -12.20 4.88 -20.77
CA ALA A 73 -12.48 3.57 -21.33
C ALA A 73 -13.94 3.14 -21.06
N LEU A 74 -14.47 3.47 -19.89
CA LEU A 74 -15.89 3.25 -19.55
C LEU A 74 -16.83 4.03 -20.46
N ASP A 75 -16.50 5.29 -20.78
CA ASP A 75 -17.30 6.14 -21.66
C ASP A 75 -17.47 5.54 -23.08
N VAL A 76 -16.52 4.73 -23.52
CA VAL A 76 -16.58 4.02 -24.81
C VAL A 76 -16.96 2.52 -24.66
N ASN A 77 -17.60 2.18 -23.52
CA ASN A 77 -18.14 0.86 -23.24
C ASN A 77 -17.09 -0.25 -23.08
N ALA A 78 -15.89 0.06 -22.56
CA ALA A 78 -14.90 -0.96 -22.23
C ALA A 78 -15.36 -1.84 -21.05
N LYS A 79 -14.93 -3.10 -21.07
CA LYS A 79 -15.10 -4.03 -19.96
C LYS A 79 -13.96 -3.81 -18.97
N LEU A 80 -14.28 -3.75 -17.68
CA LEU A 80 -13.29 -3.68 -16.61
C LEU A 80 -13.04 -5.04 -15.99
N VAL A 81 -11.79 -5.28 -15.56
CA VAL A 81 -11.36 -6.50 -14.87
C VAL A 81 -10.45 -6.17 -13.69
N ASN A 82 -10.37 -7.06 -12.72
CA ASN A 82 -9.46 -7.01 -11.57
C ASN A 82 -9.59 -5.76 -10.68
N MET A 83 -10.66 -5.01 -10.75
CA MET A 83 -10.84 -3.73 -10.05
C MET A 83 -10.70 -3.83 -8.52
N ALA A 84 -10.91 -5.00 -7.93
CA ALA A 84 -10.77 -5.24 -6.50
C ALA A 84 -9.35 -5.61 -6.07
N VAL A 85 -8.37 -5.59 -6.98
CA VAL A 85 -7.00 -6.01 -6.67
C VAL A 85 -6.08 -4.81 -6.56
N VAL A 86 -5.44 -4.67 -5.41
CA VAL A 86 -4.46 -3.63 -5.12
C VAL A 86 -3.18 -4.27 -4.56
N ASN A 87 -2.05 -3.60 -4.69
CA ASN A 87 -0.80 -4.01 -4.06
C ASN A 87 -0.64 -3.32 -2.71
N GLY A 88 -1.25 -3.88 -1.70
CA GLY A 88 -1.40 -3.43 -0.33
C GLY A 88 -2.63 -4.11 0.33
N PRO A 89 -3.02 -3.77 1.57
CA PRO A 89 -2.35 -2.79 2.41
C PRO A 89 -1.02 -3.30 2.98
N ASP A 90 -0.07 -2.38 3.10
CA ASP A 90 1.17 -2.58 3.83
C ASP A 90 1.26 -1.55 4.95
N PRO A 91 1.73 -1.92 6.16
CA PRO A 91 1.94 -0.97 7.24
C PRO A 91 3.18 -0.11 6.97
N ASN A 92 3.01 1.19 6.92
CA ASN A 92 4.12 2.15 6.78
C ASN A 92 3.90 3.39 7.64
N VAL A 93 4.99 4.02 8.06
CA VAL A 93 4.94 5.32 8.70
C VAL A 93 4.76 6.40 7.64
N ILE A 94 3.88 7.35 7.91
CA ILE A 94 3.68 8.51 7.04
C ILE A 94 4.54 9.66 7.52
N ASN A 95 5.26 10.30 6.59
CA ASN A 95 6.01 11.50 6.87
C ASN A 95 5.02 12.67 7.12
N PRO A 96 5.02 13.29 8.30
CA PRO A 96 4.07 14.34 8.64
C PRO A 96 4.22 15.61 7.79
N ASP A 97 5.43 15.87 7.27
CA ASP A 97 5.70 17.09 6.48
C ASP A 97 5.23 16.97 5.04
N THR A 98 5.25 15.77 4.49
CA THR A 98 4.93 15.52 3.07
C THR A 98 3.62 14.77 2.85
N GLY A 99 3.10 14.10 3.88
CA GLY A 99 1.95 13.19 3.78
C GLY A 99 2.25 11.89 3.00
N ALA A 100 3.50 11.66 2.61
CA ALA A 100 3.92 10.46 1.89
C ALA A 100 4.44 9.38 2.83
N ALA A 101 4.34 8.12 2.41
CA ALA A 101 4.93 7.02 3.16
C ALA A 101 6.47 7.08 3.14
N TYR A 102 7.11 6.88 4.28
CA TYR A 102 8.57 6.73 4.32
C TYR A 102 9.01 5.50 3.53
N GLY A 103 10.22 5.56 2.93
CA GLY A 103 10.81 4.45 2.19
C GLY A 103 10.31 4.30 0.76
N TYR A 104 9.41 5.17 0.29
CA TYR A 104 8.94 5.22 -1.09
C TYR A 104 9.29 6.54 -1.77
N LEU A 105 10.57 6.87 -1.81
CA LEU A 105 11.06 7.90 -2.72
C LEU A 105 11.34 7.25 -4.07
N LEU A 106 10.77 7.80 -5.12
CA LEU A 106 10.89 7.36 -6.53
C LEU A 106 12.34 7.30 -7.08
N HIS A 107 13.33 7.52 -6.25
CA HIS A 107 14.77 7.58 -6.62
C HIS A 107 15.67 6.70 -5.74
N ASP A 108 15.10 5.92 -4.80
CA ASP A 108 15.93 4.95 -4.09
C ASP A 108 16.06 3.68 -4.93
N THR A 109 17.20 3.60 -5.66
CA THR A 109 17.58 2.41 -6.44
C THR A 109 18.09 1.28 -5.56
N SER A 110 18.17 1.48 -4.24
CA SER A 110 18.47 0.41 -3.32
C SER A 110 17.23 -0.49 -3.19
N HIS A 111 17.40 -1.75 -3.49
CA HIS A 111 16.37 -2.80 -3.39
C HIS A 111 15.99 -3.13 -1.93
N ASN A 112 16.45 -2.34 -0.97
CA ASN A 112 16.05 -2.37 0.41
C ASN A 112 14.85 -1.43 0.59
N ILE A 113 13.67 -2.00 0.56
CA ILE A 113 12.46 -1.39 1.09
C ILE A 113 12.70 -1.28 2.60
N SER A 114 13.28 -0.16 3.02
CA SER A 114 13.94 -0.02 4.33
C SER A 114 13.02 -0.32 5.51
N GLY A 115 11.80 0.15 5.51
CA GLY A 115 10.84 -0.17 6.58
C GLY A 115 10.47 -1.65 6.69
N CYS A 116 10.41 -2.37 5.59
CA CYS A 116 10.06 -3.80 5.60
C CYS A 116 11.18 -4.68 6.18
N GLY A 117 12.44 -4.31 6.00
CA GLY A 117 13.59 -5.01 6.56
C GLY A 117 13.57 -4.95 8.08
N PHE A 118 13.48 -3.75 8.64
CA PHE A 118 13.41 -3.52 10.08
C PHE A 118 12.22 -4.25 10.72
N THR A 119 11.02 -4.06 10.19
CA THR A 119 9.80 -4.70 10.72
C THR A 119 9.91 -6.22 10.69
N ARG A 120 10.44 -6.78 9.61
CA ARG A 120 10.63 -8.23 9.46
C ARG A 120 11.54 -8.82 10.54
N ASN A 121 12.59 -8.11 10.88
CA ASN A 121 13.65 -8.64 11.74
C ASN A 121 13.49 -8.23 13.21
N ASN A 122 12.93 -7.04 13.49
CA ASN A 122 13.18 -6.34 14.75
C ASN A 122 11.90 -5.82 15.42
N ALA A 123 10.73 -5.97 14.84
CA ALA A 123 9.51 -5.38 15.36
C ALA A 123 8.31 -6.31 15.27
N VAL A 124 7.26 -5.98 16.01
CA VAL A 124 5.91 -6.52 15.85
C VAL A 124 4.95 -5.40 15.50
N ILE A 125 3.85 -5.71 14.81
CA ILE A 125 2.79 -4.75 14.50
C ILE A 125 1.52 -5.16 15.22
N VAL A 126 0.96 -4.20 15.96
CA VAL A 126 -0.23 -4.40 16.80
C VAL A 126 -1.31 -3.39 16.47
N GLY A 127 -2.57 -3.75 16.74
CA GLY A 127 -3.70 -2.82 16.77
C GLY A 127 -3.79 -2.03 18.07
N ALA A 128 -4.79 -1.15 18.19
CA ALA A 128 -5.06 -0.39 19.41
C ALA A 128 -5.46 -1.28 20.60
N ASP A 129 -5.90 -2.49 20.36
CA ASP A 129 -6.16 -3.54 21.36
C ASP A 129 -4.88 -4.22 21.88
N GLY A 130 -3.73 -3.84 21.34
CA GLY A 130 -2.41 -4.39 21.69
C GLY A 130 -2.09 -5.72 21.01
N TRP A 131 -2.98 -6.29 20.20
CA TRP A 131 -2.77 -7.59 19.57
C TRP A 131 -2.16 -7.51 18.18
N ARG A 132 -1.24 -8.44 17.87
CA ARG A 132 -0.73 -8.64 16.51
C ARG A 132 -1.87 -9.11 15.59
N PHE A 133 -1.83 -8.70 14.34
CA PHE A 133 -2.84 -9.09 13.33
C PHE A 133 -2.22 -9.64 12.04
N MET A 134 -0.90 -9.74 11.95
CA MET A 134 -0.21 -10.19 10.74
C MET A 134 1.12 -10.89 11.03
N ASN A 135 1.66 -11.54 10.00
CA ASN A 135 3.04 -11.99 9.97
C ASN A 135 3.91 -10.89 9.39
N GLU A 136 4.72 -10.24 10.18
CA GLU A 136 5.55 -9.10 9.78
C GLU A 136 6.71 -9.49 8.84
N ALA A 137 7.03 -10.78 8.76
CA ALA A 137 8.09 -11.29 7.89
C ALA A 137 7.59 -11.77 6.52
N THR A 138 6.30 -11.92 6.36
CA THR A 138 5.71 -12.35 5.09
C THR A 138 5.06 -11.16 4.42
N HIS A 139 5.61 -10.76 3.28
CA HIS A 139 4.93 -9.75 2.45
C HIS A 139 3.58 -10.28 2.00
N SER A 140 2.57 -9.45 2.12
CA SER A 140 1.31 -9.70 1.44
C SER A 140 1.56 -9.79 -0.07
N LYS A 141 0.95 -10.75 -0.74
CA LYS A 141 0.93 -10.75 -2.20
C LYS A 141 -0.23 -9.90 -2.69
N HIS A 142 0.08 -8.69 -3.14
CA HIS A 142 -0.93 -7.73 -3.59
C HIS A 142 -2.05 -7.55 -2.55
N GLY A 143 -1.66 -7.26 -1.29
CA GLY A 143 -2.59 -7.06 -0.19
C GLY A 143 -3.33 -8.30 0.28
N ARG A 144 -2.88 -9.49 -0.10
CA ARG A 144 -3.50 -10.76 0.28
C ARG A 144 -2.55 -11.62 1.07
N VAL A 145 -3.08 -12.32 2.04
CA VAL A 145 -2.37 -13.30 2.86
C VAL A 145 -2.97 -14.70 2.67
N PRO A 146 -2.16 -15.76 2.81
CA PRO A 146 -2.68 -17.12 2.73
C PRO A 146 -3.63 -17.38 3.92
N TYR A 147 -4.79 -17.95 3.63
CA TYR A 147 -5.75 -18.39 4.63
C TYR A 147 -6.40 -19.69 4.16
N HIS A 148 -6.22 -20.78 4.93
CA HIS A 148 -6.56 -22.13 4.51
C HIS A 148 -5.96 -22.48 3.14
N ASN A 149 -6.80 -22.84 2.16
CA ASN A 149 -6.41 -23.18 0.79
C ASN A 149 -6.53 -22.02 -0.22
N GLY A 150 -6.67 -20.78 0.26
CA GLY A 150 -6.88 -19.61 -0.58
C GLY A 150 -6.08 -18.40 -0.13
N TRP A 151 -6.36 -17.27 -0.77
CA TRP A 151 -5.81 -15.96 -0.46
C TRP A 151 -6.92 -15.02 -0.04
N THR A 152 -6.80 -14.40 1.13
CA THR A 152 -7.74 -13.41 1.64
C THR A 152 -7.10 -12.03 1.73
N PRO A 153 -7.85 -10.93 1.58
CA PRO A 153 -7.31 -9.60 1.86
C PRO A 153 -6.77 -9.51 3.29
N LEU A 154 -5.62 -8.87 3.46
CA LEU A 154 -5.12 -8.51 4.79
C LEU A 154 -6.01 -7.39 5.35
N VAL A 155 -6.66 -7.67 6.47
CA VAL A 155 -7.40 -6.65 7.21
C VAL A 155 -6.45 -5.98 8.18
N MET A 156 -6.18 -4.69 7.94
CA MET A 156 -5.33 -3.88 8.80
C MET A 156 -6.19 -2.90 9.62
N PRO A 157 -6.06 -2.86 10.95
CA PRO A 157 -6.76 -1.87 11.78
C PRO A 157 -6.42 -0.43 11.42
N ASP A 158 -7.35 0.51 11.64
CA ASP A 158 -7.09 1.94 11.41
C ASP A 158 -6.03 2.52 12.36
N ASN A 159 -5.95 2.00 13.58
CA ASN A 159 -4.93 2.37 14.56
C ASN A 159 -3.99 1.17 14.74
N ALA A 160 -2.90 1.18 14.00
CA ALA A 160 -1.86 0.17 14.09
C ALA A 160 -0.52 0.81 14.44
N PHE A 161 0.31 0.07 15.13
CA PHE A 161 1.58 0.55 15.67
C PHE A 161 2.67 -0.49 15.48
N MET A 162 3.84 -0.05 15.07
CA MET A 162 5.06 -0.85 15.06
C MET A 162 5.75 -0.70 16.41
N ILE A 163 5.99 -1.82 17.09
CA ILE A 163 6.59 -1.89 18.43
C ILE A 163 7.96 -2.56 18.33
N PHE A 164 8.96 -1.96 18.95
CA PHE A 164 10.34 -2.46 18.99
C PHE A 164 11.05 -2.05 20.28
N ASP A 165 12.21 -2.66 20.53
CA ASP A 165 12.98 -2.41 21.76
C ASP A 165 14.30 -1.68 21.48
N GLU A 166 15.10 -1.45 22.50
CA GLU A 166 16.38 -0.72 22.43
C GLU A 166 17.43 -1.48 21.61
N GLU A 167 17.45 -2.82 21.67
CA GLU A 167 18.37 -3.62 20.87
C GLU A 167 18.04 -3.48 19.39
N ALA A 168 16.77 -3.58 19.05
CA ALA A 168 16.28 -3.39 17.69
C ALA A 168 16.64 -1.98 17.17
N ARG A 169 16.36 -0.92 17.95
CA ARG A 169 16.64 0.47 17.59
C ARG A 169 18.11 0.71 17.24
N LYS A 170 19.03 0.07 17.96
CA LYS A 170 20.48 0.20 17.75
C LYS A 170 21.03 -0.71 16.67
N SER A 171 20.33 -1.75 16.31
CA SER A 171 20.83 -2.77 15.37
C SER A 171 20.73 -2.35 13.92
N GLU A 172 19.68 -1.61 13.56
CA GLU A 172 19.34 -1.31 12.17
C GLU A 172 18.51 -0.02 12.08
N CYS A 173 18.73 0.78 11.07
CA CYS A 173 17.93 1.97 10.80
C CYS A 173 16.52 1.55 10.32
N ILE A 174 15.48 2.19 10.82
CA ILE A 174 14.09 1.90 10.43
C ILE A 174 13.86 2.35 8.99
N TYR A 175 14.25 3.58 8.67
CA TYR A 175 14.25 4.15 7.33
C TYR A 175 15.57 4.87 7.07
N GLU A 176 16.11 4.77 5.88
CA GLU A 176 17.37 5.44 5.50
C GLU A 176 17.33 6.96 5.67
N SER A 177 16.15 7.56 5.50
CA SER A 177 15.92 8.99 5.68
C SER A 177 15.82 9.44 7.15
N TRP A 178 15.72 8.47 8.09
CA TRP A 178 15.65 8.80 9.50
C TRP A 178 17.02 9.07 10.11
N SER A 179 17.03 9.76 11.24
CA SER A 179 18.26 10.01 11.96
C SER A 179 18.87 8.72 12.50
N LYS A 180 20.17 8.75 12.75
CA LYS A 180 20.86 7.62 13.40
C LYS A 180 20.14 7.26 14.69
N ASP A 181 19.87 5.97 14.88
CA ASP A 181 19.17 5.43 16.05
C ASP A 181 17.80 6.09 16.31
N SER A 182 17.19 6.71 15.30
CA SER A 182 15.90 7.41 15.37
C SER A 182 15.82 8.51 16.43
N GLU A 183 16.94 9.16 16.76
CA GLU A 183 17.00 10.16 17.85
C GLU A 183 16.14 11.40 17.58
N LYS A 184 16.13 11.91 16.35
CA LYS A 184 15.29 13.06 15.96
C LYS A 184 13.81 12.70 15.97
N GLU A 185 13.48 11.51 15.53
CA GLU A 185 12.11 11.00 15.46
C GLU A 185 11.53 10.76 16.86
N ILE A 186 12.38 10.35 17.83
CA ILE A 186 12.02 10.26 19.24
C ILE A 186 11.86 11.68 19.83
N ALA A 187 12.81 12.57 19.58
CA ALA A 187 12.79 13.94 20.10
C ALA A 187 11.58 14.74 19.58
N SER A 188 11.15 14.51 18.35
CA SER A 188 9.95 15.13 17.78
C SER A 188 8.64 14.52 18.30
N GLY A 189 8.71 13.39 19.01
CA GLY A 189 7.53 12.66 19.49
C GLY A 189 6.81 11.82 18.44
N MET A 190 7.37 11.69 17.23
CA MET A 190 6.86 10.79 16.21
C MET A 190 7.03 9.33 16.64
N VAL A 191 8.19 8.98 17.17
CA VAL A 191 8.45 7.70 17.84
C VAL A 191 8.24 7.90 19.34
N LYS A 192 7.30 7.18 19.91
CA LYS A 192 7.05 7.19 21.36
C LYS A 192 7.97 6.23 22.07
N LYS A 193 8.24 6.51 23.35
CA LYS A 193 9.16 5.75 24.22
C LYS A 193 8.50 5.48 25.56
N GLY A 194 8.71 4.28 26.09
CA GLY A 194 8.33 3.88 27.44
C GLY A 194 9.42 3.03 28.09
N ASN A 195 9.62 3.14 29.39
CA ASN A 195 10.57 2.27 30.09
C ASN A 195 9.99 0.88 30.34
N THR A 196 8.68 0.77 30.31
CA THR A 196 7.94 -0.51 30.30
C THR A 196 7.00 -0.59 29.12
N ILE A 197 6.51 -1.79 28.82
CA ILE A 197 5.52 -2.01 27.76
C ILE A 197 4.22 -1.25 28.06
N GLU A 198 3.80 -1.21 29.33
CA GLU A 198 2.59 -0.52 29.75
C GLU A 198 2.72 1.01 29.67
N GLU A 199 3.90 1.57 29.97
CA GLU A 199 4.19 2.99 29.75
C GLU A 199 4.09 3.33 28.26
N LEU A 200 4.74 2.55 27.41
CA LEU A 200 4.68 2.73 25.97
C LEU A 200 3.25 2.64 25.43
N ALA A 201 2.48 1.66 25.90
CA ALA A 201 1.08 1.48 25.49
C ALA A 201 0.23 2.72 25.81
N ARG A 202 0.38 3.32 26.99
CA ARG A 202 -0.31 4.57 27.37
C ARG A 202 0.08 5.74 26.46
N GLU A 203 1.37 5.88 26.15
CA GLU A 203 1.87 6.92 25.24
C GLU A 203 1.32 6.80 23.80
N LEU A 204 1.02 5.58 23.37
CA LEU A 204 0.48 5.27 22.03
C LEU A 204 -1.05 5.22 22.00
N GLY A 205 -1.73 5.22 23.15
CA GLY A 205 -3.18 5.01 23.21
C GLY A 205 -3.59 3.55 22.90
N ILE A 206 -2.73 2.60 23.21
CA ILE A 206 -2.97 1.16 23.11
C ILE A 206 -3.47 0.62 24.44
N ASP A 207 -4.29 -0.44 24.46
CA ASP A 207 -4.62 -1.16 25.69
C ASP A 207 -3.34 -1.71 26.36
N PRO A 208 -2.95 -1.22 27.57
CA PRO A 208 -1.71 -1.63 28.20
C PRO A 208 -1.67 -3.11 28.57
N ASP A 209 -2.78 -3.67 29.02
CA ASP A 209 -2.88 -5.08 29.39
C ASP A 209 -2.88 -5.98 28.15
N GLY A 210 -3.50 -5.53 27.06
CA GLY A 210 -3.47 -6.22 25.77
C GLY A 210 -2.07 -6.28 25.23
N LEU A 211 -1.39 -5.15 25.14
CA LEU A 211 0.00 -5.08 24.62
C LEU A 211 0.95 -5.91 25.50
N ARG A 212 0.87 -5.81 26.81
CA ARG A 212 1.71 -6.59 27.73
C ARG A 212 1.55 -8.08 27.48
N ARG A 213 0.32 -8.59 27.49
CA ARG A 213 0.03 -10.02 27.24
C ARG A 213 0.54 -10.47 25.88
N GLN A 214 0.36 -9.64 24.84
CA GLN A 214 0.83 -9.98 23.50
C GLN A 214 2.36 -10.06 23.43
N ILE A 215 3.09 -9.12 24.02
CA ILE A 215 4.55 -9.13 24.00
C ILE A 215 5.10 -10.31 24.81
N ASP A 216 4.53 -10.59 25.97
CA ASP A 216 4.94 -11.77 26.76
C ASP A 216 4.72 -13.06 25.98
N PHE A 217 3.56 -13.22 25.36
CA PHE A 217 3.24 -14.39 24.55
C PHE A 217 4.18 -14.50 23.34
N TYR A 218 4.45 -13.40 22.64
CA TYR A 218 5.38 -13.37 21.51
C TYR A 218 6.82 -13.75 21.98
N ASN A 219 7.29 -13.23 23.10
CA ASN A 219 8.61 -13.55 23.65
C ASN A 219 8.74 -15.03 24.02
N GLU A 220 7.68 -15.61 24.61
CA GLU A 220 7.64 -17.08 24.86
C GLU A 220 7.74 -17.90 23.58
N GLN A 221 7.08 -17.48 22.51
CA GLN A 221 7.14 -18.14 21.21
C GLN A 221 8.52 -17.99 20.57
N CYS A 222 9.15 -16.82 20.71
CA CYS A 222 10.53 -16.63 20.27
C CYS A 222 11.48 -17.61 20.97
N ALA A 223 11.33 -17.80 22.29
CA ALA A 223 12.12 -18.75 23.06
C ALA A 223 11.91 -20.21 22.60
N LYS A 224 10.69 -20.56 22.20
CA LYS A 224 10.35 -21.89 21.62
C LYS A 224 10.77 -22.04 20.17
N GLY A 225 11.08 -20.93 19.47
CA GLY A 225 11.45 -20.90 18.06
C GLY A 225 10.30 -21.15 17.09
N GLU A 226 9.05 -20.89 17.51
CA GLU A 226 7.85 -21.09 16.71
C GLU A 226 6.80 -20.00 17.00
N ASP A 227 6.33 -19.30 15.97
CA ASP A 227 5.19 -18.37 16.06
C ASP A 227 3.88 -19.12 15.79
N LEU A 228 3.08 -19.34 16.82
CA LEU A 228 1.80 -20.04 16.74
C LEU A 228 0.67 -19.16 16.18
N GLN A 229 0.81 -17.82 16.29
CA GLN A 229 -0.22 -16.89 15.82
C GLN A 229 -0.21 -16.73 14.31
N PHE A 230 0.95 -16.38 13.73
CA PHE A 230 1.05 -15.98 12.33
C PHE A 230 2.10 -16.76 11.53
N LYS A 231 2.73 -17.77 12.14
CA LYS A 231 3.74 -18.62 11.50
C LYS A 231 4.93 -17.83 10.93
N ARG A 232 5.35 -16.78 11.65
CA ARG A 232 6.58 -16.03 11.34
C ARG A 232 7.77 -16.98 11.40
N GLY A 233 8.56 -16.98 10.35
CA GLY A 233 9.68 -17.95 10.23
C GLY A 233 10.70 -17.80 11.35
N LYS A 234 11.21 -18.91 11.88
CA LYS A 234 12.13 -18.99 13.02
C LYS A 234 13.29 -17.97 12.95
N ARG A 235 13.87 -17.79 11.77
CA ARG A 235 15.00 -16.86 11.54
C ARG A 235 14.66 -15.38 11.81
N TYR A 236 13.37 -15.04 11.88
CA TYR A 236 12.85 -13.70 12.09
C TYR A 236 12.25 -13.51 13.49
N LEU A 237 12.29 -14.55 14.34
CA LEU A 237 11.80 -14.48 15.71
C LEU A 237 12.88 -13.87 16.59
N LYS A 238 12.71 -12.60 16.93
CA LYS A 238 13.52 -11.89 17.91
C LYS A 238 12.61 -11.39 19.03
N PRO A 239 12.88 -11.73 20.30
CA PRO A 239 12.06 -11.27 21.42
C PRO A 239 12.31 -9.78 21.67
N LEU A 240 11.34 -9.09 22.23
CA LEU A 240 11.42 -7.71 22.67
C LEU A 240 11.65 -7.68 24.19
N LEU A 241 12.92 -7.59 24.63
CA LEU A 241 13.33 -7.73 26.03
C LEU A 241 14.10 -6.53 26.57
N SER A 242 14.63 -5.68 25.68
CA SER A 242 15.59 -4.64 26.03
C SER A 242 14.91 -3.29 26.18
N ALA A 243 14.59 -2.88 27.42
CA ALA A 243 14.08 -1.54 27.68
C ALA A 243 15.13 -0.45 27.34
N PRO A 244 14.72 0.78 26.98
CA PRO A 244 13.32 1.19 26.79
C PRO A 244 12.71 0.61 25.53
N PHE A 245 11.37 0.61 25.51
CA PHE A 245 10.57 0.18 24.36
C PHE A 245 10.09 1.38 23.56
N TYR A 246 9.88 1.17 22.28
CA TYR A 246 9.52 2.22 21.32
C TYR A 246 8.34 1.80 20.47
N GLY A 247 7.60 2.81 20.02
CA GLY A 247 6.49 2.57 19.11
C GLY A 247 6.22 3.75 18.19
N VAL A 248 5.78 3.44 16.98
CA VAL A 248 5.39 4.44 15.99
C VAL A 248 4.11 4.01 15.30
N LYS A 249 3.22 4.98 15.05
CA LYS A 249 1.99 4.74 14.29
C LYS A 249 2.32 4.34 12.87
N VAL A 250 1.66 3.30 12.37
CA VAL A 250 1.73 2.88 10.97
C VAL A 250 0.34 2.98 10.34
N GLU A 251 0.32 3.42 9.10
CA GLU A 251 -0.90 3.60 8.33
C GLU A 251 -0.99 2.54 7.21
N LYS A 252 -2.21 2.30 6.76
CA LYS A 252 -2.48 1.46 5.60
C LYS A 252 -1.96 2.14 4.35
N THR A 253 -1.03 1.51 3.67
CA THR A 253 -0.51 2.03 2.40
C THR A 253 -0.63 1.01 1.30
N PHE A 254 -0.76 1.46 0.07
CA PHE A 254 -0.72 0.59 -1.11
C PHE A 254 0.03 1.25 -2.26
N THR A 255 0.67 0.42 -3.09
CA THR A 255 1.60 0.91 -4.10
C THR A 255 0.88 1.26 -5.38
N ASN A 256 0.01 0.37 -5.85
CA ASN A 256 -0.69 0.52 -7.12
C ASN A 256 -2.00 -0.29 -7.12
N THR A 257 -2.82 0.00 -8.11
CA THR A 257 -4.02 -0.77 -8.43
C THR A 257 -3.72 -1.75 -9.57
N GLN A 258 -4.48 -2.86 -9.63
CA GLN A 258 -4.25 -3.93 -10.63
C GLN A 258 -5.42 -4.04 -11.62
N GLY A 259 -6.45 -3.25 -11.40
CA GLY A 259 -7.66 -3.24 -12.21
C GLY A 259 -7.65 -2.18 -13.28
N GLY A 260 -8.37 -2.46 -14.36
CA GLY A 260 -8.53 -1.52 -15.46
C GLY A 260 -9.30 -2.14 -16.62
N PRO A 261 -9.26 -1.51 -17.79
CA PRO A 261 -9.90 -2.05 -19.00
C PRO A 261 -9.30 -3.39 -19.41
N GLU A 262 -10.17 -4.37 -19.68
CA GLU A 262 -9.74 -5.66 -20.23
C GLU A 262 -9.12 -5.48 -21.61
N ARG A 263 -8.00 -6.14 -21.85
CA ARG A 263 -7.26 -6.10 -23.12
C ARG A 263 -6.85 -7.49 -23.56
N ASN A 264 -6.75 -7.68 -24.87
CA ASN A 264 -6.25 -8.91 -25.45
C ASN A 264 -4.70 -8.89 -25.57
N GLU A 265 -4.12 -9.93 -26.15
CA GLU A 265 -2.68 -10.09 -26.40
C GLU A 265 -2.09 -9.05 -27.36
N ARG A 266 -2.93 -8.30 -28.10
CA ARG A 266 -2.54 -7.16 -28.94
C ARG A 266 -2.75 -5.82 -28.25
N ALA A 267 -3.03 -5.84 -26.95
CA ALA A 267 -3.34 -4.67 -26.13
C ALA A 267 -4.60 -3.90 -26.56
N GLU A 268 -5.46 -4.47 -27.39
CA GLU A 268 -6.73 -3.89 -27.80
C GLU A 268 -7.74 -4.00 -26.65
N LEU A 269 -8.49 -2.93 -26.37
CA LEU A 269 -9.52 -2.93 -25.34
C LEU A 269 -10.74 -3.74 -25.75
N ILE A 270 -11.29 -4.48 -24.80
CA ILE A 270 -12.47 -5.33 -24.97
C ILE A 270 -13.73 -4.57 -24.55
N LYS A 271 -14.79 -4.65 -25.35
CA LYS A 271 -16.12 -4.11 -25.03
C LYS A 271 -16.86 -4.96 -24.01
N ARG A 272 -17.75 -4.35 -23.26
CA ARG A 272 -18.83 -5.11 -22.60
C ARG A 272 -19.62 -5.87 -23.64
N GLY A 273 -19.83 -7.16 -23.44
CA GLY A 273 -20.51 -8.01 -24.42
C GLY A 273 -19.61 -8.61 -25.50
N GLY A 274 -18.32 -8.31 -25.49
CA GLY A 274 -17.34 -8.92 -26.39
C GLY A 274 -16.95 -8.08 -27.62
N GLY A 275 -15.88 -8.51 -28.26
CA GLY A 275 -15.25 -7.79 -29.36
C GLY A 275 -14.36 -6.64 -28.91
N VAL A 276 -13.54 -6.10 -29.79
CA VAL A 276 -12.58 -5.03 -29.52
C VAL A 276 -13.18 -3.65 -29.75
N ILE A 277 -12.65 -2.65 -29.05
CA ILE A 277 -12.88 -1.24 -29.36
C ILE A 277 -11.83 -0.83 -30.39
N ALA A 278 -12.28 -0.63 -31.63
CA ALA A 278 -11.37 -0.36 -32.75
C ALA A 278 -10.53 0.90 -32.51
N HIS A 279 -9.21 0.80 -32.74
CA HIS A 279 -8.21 1.86 -32.57
C HIS A 279 -8.00 2.33 -31.14
N LEU A 280 -8.39 1.53 -30.13
CA LEU A 280 -8.13 1.84 -28.73
C LEU A 280 -7.34 0.71 -28.06
N TYR A 281 -6.23 1.09 -27.45
CA TYR A 281 -5.26 0.20 -26.82
C TYR A 281 -4.98 0.65 -25.38
N ALA A 282 -4.51 -0.26 -24.54
CA ALA A 282 -4.01 0.09 -23.20
C ALA A 282 -2.71 -0.65 -22.87
N ALA A 283 -1.88 0.02 -22.07
CA ALA A 283 -0.61 -0.53 -21.61
C ALA A 283 -0.30 -0.08 -20.19
N GLY A 284 0.58 -0.83 -19.50
CA GLY A 284 1.03 -0.51 -18.15
C GLY A 284 0.02 -0.91 -17.08
N GLU A 285 -0.08 -0.08 -16.05
CA GLU A 285 -0.95 -0.28 -14.89
C GLU A 285 -2.44 -0.07 -15.20
N LEU A 286 -2.75 0.64 -16.24
CA LEU A 286 -4.12 0.86 -16.71
C LEU A 286 -4.78 -0.44 -17.18
#